data_35d314ed07a6282dd92947a2c3d286ca
#
_entry.id   35d314ed07a6282dd92947a2c3d286ca
#
_cell.length_a   1.000
_cell.length_b   1.000
_cell.length_c   1.000
_cell.angle_alpha   90.00
_cell.angle_beta   90.00
_cell.angle_gamma   90.00
#
_symmetry.space_group_name_H-M   'P 1'
#
loop_
_entity.id
_entity.type
_entity.pdbx_description
1 polymer ?
#
loop_
_entity_poly.entity_id
_entity_poly.type
_entity_poly.pdbx_seq_one_letter_code
_entity_poly.pdbx_strand_id
1 'polypeptide(L)'
;MTSGGVDAVGVVVPVHNEAELLDRCLAALGVAVETAAGRGIRCEVCIVLDDCTDDSAAIAAAYPFPTEAVAAASVGRARAHGVQAVLSALMGVPGERVWLANTDADSAVPPNWIVAQCELAAEGADVFVGTVRPDFADLSRRHRRHWRQTHFRGSPNGHIHGASLGMRAGVYEAAGGFDAIEEHEDVLLVERARALGAAVRASDSAEVLTSGRFVGRTPGGYAGHLREQARMLEARA
;
A
#
# COMPACT_ATOMS: atom_id res chain seq x y z
N MET A 1 27.43 8.32 -5.39
CA MET A 1 26.10 8.94 -5.44
C MET A 1 25.56 8.88 -4.03
N THR A 2 25.44 10.03 -3.35
CA THR A 2 24.94 10.10 -1.98
C THR A 2 23.46 9.69 -2.00
N SER A 3 23.12 8.60 -1.32
CA SER A 3 21.73 8.20 -1.09
C SER A 3 21.05 9.34 -0.31
N GLY A 4 20.38 10.23 -1.03
CA GLY A 4 19.68 11.34 -0.42
C GLY A 4 18.54 10.81 0.45
N GLY A 5 18.41 11.31 1.68
CA GLY A 5 17.24 11.03 2.52
C GLY A 5 15.94 11.42 1.81
N VAL A 6 14.82 10.94 2.31
CA VAL A 6 13.47 11.35 1.87
C VAL A 6 13.11 12.66 2.57
N ASP A 7 12.69 13.68 1.81
CA ASP A 7 12.22 14.96 2.36
C ASP A 7 10.71 15.00 2.52
N ALA A 8 9.99 14.29 1.64
CA ALA A 8 8.54 14.26 1.66
C ALA A 8 7.98 12.91 1.18
N VAL A 9 6.82 12.55 1.71
CA VAL A 9 6.10 11.32 1.36
C VAL A 9 4.72 11.67 0.83
N GLY A 10 4.40 11.17 -0.37
CA GLY A 10 3.05 11.15 -0.91
C GLY A 10 2.39 9.81 -0.60
N VAL A 11 1.27 9.82 0.10
CA VAL A 11 0.52 8.61 0.44
C VAL A 11 -0.75 8.54 -0.40
N VAL A 12 -1.00 7.38 -1.02
CA VAL A 12 -2.18 7.15 -1.86
C VAL A 12 -2.99 5.97 -1.32
N VAL A 13 -4.31 6.20 -1.17
CA VAL A 13 -5.27 5.18 -0.77
C VAL A 13 -6.41 5.13 -1.79
N PRO A 14 -6.43 4.14 -2.70
CA PRO A 14 -7.57 3.91 -3.59
C PRO A 14 -8.72 3.29 -2.80
N VAL A 15 -9.94 3.79 -3.02
CA VAL A 15 -11.16 3.36 -2.33
C VAL A 15 -12.23 3.04 -3.36
N HIS A 16 -12.79 1.83 -3.31
CA HIS A 16 -13.97 1.44 -4.08
C HIS A 16 -14.91 0.65 -3.19
N ASN A 17 -15.97 1.30 -2.67
CA ASN A 17 -17.00 0.68 -1.83
C ASN A 17 -16.43 -0.08 -0.61
N GLU A 18 -15.66 0.60 0.25
CA GLU A 18 -15.00 0.02 1.44
C GLU A 18 -15.50 0.62 2.76
N ALA A 19 -16.79 1.01 2.84
CA ALA A 19 -17.37 1.65 4.02
C ALA A 19 -17.15 0.86 5.32
N GLU A 20 -17.08 -0.47 5.27
CA GLU A 20 -16.90 -1.33 6.45
C GLU A 20 -15.50 -1.20 7.09
N LEU A 21 -14.46 -0.94 6.30
CA LEU A 21 -13.07 -1.00 6.76
C LEU A 21 -12.33 0.32 6.64
N LEU A 22 -12.85 1.27 5.87
CA LEU A 22 -12.20 2.55 5.58
C LEU A 22 -11.93 3.38 6.83
N ASP A 23 -12.84 3.41 7.80
CA ASP A 23 -12.63 4.13 9.06
C ASP A 23 -11.38 3.63 9.79
N ARG A 24 -11.23 2.31 9.94
CA ARG A 24 -10.02 1.68 10.53
C ARG A 24 -8.76 2.02 9.73
N CYS A 25 -8.83 2.00 8.41
CA CYS A 25 -7.72 2.35 7.53
C CYS A 25 -7.26 3.79 7.77
N LEU A 26 -8.19 4.75 7.71
CA LEU A 26 -7.86 6.17 7.80
C LEU A 26 -7.44 6.58 9.22
N ALA A 27 -8.03 5.98 10.27
CA ALA A 27 -7.57 6.18 11.64
C ALA A 27 -6.12 5.68 11.83
N ALA A 28 -5.79 4.49 11.33
CA ALA A 28 -4.42 3.95 11.38
C ALA A 28 -3.43 4.80 10.58
N LEU A 29 -3.83 5.26 9.40
CA LEU A 29 -3.04 6.16 8.58
C LEU A 29 -2.77 7.50 9.28
N GLY A 30 -3.77 8.07 9.96
CA GLY A 30 -3.61 9.28 10.76
C GLY A 30 -2.48 9.15 11.78
N VAL A 31 -2.46 8.05 12.53
CA VAL A 31 -1.39 7.78 13.50
C VAL A 31 -0.02 7.63 12.81
N ALA A 32 0.05 7.01 11.65
CA ALA A 32 1.31 6.86 10.90
C ALA A 32 1.82 8.21 10.37
N VAL A 33 0.93 9.08 9.89
CA VAL A 33 1.25 10.44 9.43
C VAL A 33 1.74 11.31 10.61
N GLU A 34 1.06 11.28 11.75
CA GLU A 34 1.50 11.98 12.96
C GLU A 34 2.87 11.51 13.45
N THR A 35 3.11 10.18 13.41
CA THR A 35 4.41 9.59 13.77
C THR A 35 5.52 10.07 12.82
N ALA A 36 5.25 10.13 11.53
CA ALA A 36 6.19 10.66 10.54
C ALA A 36 6.45 12.17 10.73
N ALA A 37 5.41 12.95 10.97
CA ALA A 37 5.53 14.39 11.27
C ALA A 37 6.38 14.64 12.52
N GLY A 38 6.25 13.82 13.57
CA GLY A 38 7.09 13.84 14.76
C GLY A 38 8.58 13.57 14.50
N ARG A 39 8.91 13.00 13.33
CA ARG A 39 10.28 12.78 12.82
C ARG A 39 10.71 13.85 11.80
N GLY A 40 9.90 14.88 11.57
CA GLY A 40 10.16 15.94 10.61
C GLY A 40 9.93 15.54 9.14
N ILE A 41 9.23 14.43 8.89
CA ILE A 41 8.87 13.97 7.53
C ILE A 41 7.58 14.66 7.12
N ARG A 42 7.60 15.44 6.02
CA ARG A 42 6.41 16.02 5.41
C ARG A 42 5.61 14.92 4.72
N CYS A 43 4.29 14.85 5.00
CA CYS A 43 3.38 13.90 4.36
C CYS A 43 2.25 14.63 3.65
N GLU A 44 1.97 14.24 2.40
CA GLU A 44 0.77 14.60 1.67
C GLU A 44 -0.02 13.33 1.40
N VAL A 45 -1.31 13.33 1.69
CA VAL A 45 -2.17 12.16 1.54
C VAL A 45 -3.23 12.46 0.49
N CYS A 46 -3.55 11.48 -0.35
CA CYS A 46 -4.68 11.54 -1.27
C CYS A 46 -5.52 10.26 -1.14
N ILE A 47 -6.80 10.42 -0.78
CA ILE A 47 -7.81 9.36 -0.79
C ILE A 47 -8.52 9.44 -2.13
N VAL A 48 -8.43 8.39 -2.95
CA VAL A 48 -9.06 8.36 -4.27
C VAL A 48 -10.33 7.53 -4.22
N LEU A 49 -11.48 8.20 -4.25
CA LEU A 49 -12.82 7.59 -4.27
C LEU A 49 -13.14 7.19 -5.72
N ASP A 50 -12.99 5.91 -6.06
CA ASP A 50 -13.23 5.39 -7.40
C ASP A 50 -14.62 4.77 -7.49
N ASP A 51 -15.55 5.47 -8.12
CA ASP A 51 -16.93 5.03 -8.37
C ASP A 51 -17.63 4.46 -7.11
N CYS A 52 -17.45 5.14 -5.97
CA CYS A 52 -18.06 4.73 -4.70
C CYS A 52 -19.56 5.03 -4.69
N THR A 53 -20.35 4.04 -4.30
CA THR A 53 -21.82 4.11 -4.17
C THR A 53 -22.31 3.85 -2.75
N ASP A 54 -21.40 3.50 -1.83
CA ASP A 54 -21.64 3.29 -0.40
C ASP A 54 -21.22 4.52 0.43
N ASP A 55 -21.18 4.39 1.74
CA ASP A 55 -20.86 5.47 2.67
C ASP A 55 -19.35 5.84 2.69
N SER A 56 -18.51 5.26 1.82
CA SER A 56 -17.05 5.51 1.80
C SER A 56 -16.72 7.00 1.68
N ALA A 57 -17.46 7.76 0.85
CA ALA A 57 -17.22 9.19 0.70
C ALA A 57 -17.52 9.98 1.99
N ALA A 58 -18.60 9.63 2.71
CA ALA A 58 -18.95 10.25 3.97
C ALA A 58 -17.93 9.93 5.07
N ILE A 59 -17.42 8.71 5.11
CA ILE A 59 -16.37 8.29 6.03
C ILE A 59 -15.07 9.04 5.74
N ALA A 60 -14.63 9.09 4.47
CA ALA A 60 -13.42 9.80 4.09
C ALA A 60 -13.46 11.29 4.46
N ALA A 61 -14.63 11.94 4.31
CA ALA A 61 -14.84 13.35 4.65
C ALA A 61 -14.70 13.66 6.16
N ALA A 62 -14.74 12.66 7.03
CA ALA A 62 -14.53 12.83 8.47
C ALA A 62 -13.03 12.93 8.85
N TYR A 63 -12.13 12.70 7.92
CA TYR A 63 -10.68 12.74 8.13
C TYR A 63 -10.04 13.97 7.45
N PRO A 64 -8.90 14.47 7.95
CA PRO A 64 -8.26 15.66 7.42
C PRO A 64 -7.44 15.37 6.14
N PHE A 65 -7.81 14.38 5.37
CA PHE A 65 -7.11 13.98 4.16
C PHE A 65 -7.84 14.48 2.91
N PRO A 66 -7.13 15.12 1.96
CA PRO A 66 -7.70 15.45 0.65
C PRO A 66 -8.29 14.22 -0.04
N THR A 67 -9.46 14.41 -0.65
CA THR A 67 -10.16 13.37 -1.40
C THR A 67 -10.30 13.78 -2.86
N GLU A 68 -10.08 12.83 -3.77
CA GLU A 68 -10.32 12.97 -5.20
C GLU A 68 -11.37 11.94 -5.63
N ALA A 69 -12.37 12.36 -6.40
CA ALA A 69 -13.39 11.46 -6.92
C ALA A 69 -13.12 11.16 -8.40
N VAL A 70 -13.08 9.87 -8.73
CA VAL A 70 -12.86 9.39 -10.10
C VAL A 70 -13.88 8.32 -10.45
N ALA A 71 -14.11 8.10 -11.74
CA ALA A 71 -14.93 7.00 -12.27
C ALA A 71 -14.03 6.15 -13.19
N ALA A 72 -12.99 5.56 -12.60
CA ALA A 72 -11.96 4.85 -13.33
C ALA A 72 -12.24 3.35 -13.42
N ALA A 73 -12.99 2.79 -12.45
CA ALA A 73 -13.28 1.36 -12.29
C ALA A 73 -12.02 0.48 -12.42
N SER A 74 -10.88 0.99 -11.92
CA SER A 74 -9.58 0.33 -12.02
C SER A 74 -8.66 0.84 -10.92
N VAL A 75 -8.16 -0.06 -10.08
CA VAL A 75 -7.24 0.27 -8.99
C VAL A 75 -5.96 0.92 -9.50
N GLY A 76 -5.43 0.47 -10.63
CA GLY A 76 -4.25 1.06 -11.24
C GLY A 76 -4.47 2.53 -11.65
N ARG A 77 -5.63 2.85 -12.25
CA ARG A 77 -5.99 4.24 -12.58
C ARG A 77 -6.20 5.10 -11.34
N ALA A 78 -6.89 4.57 -10.33
CA ALA A 78 -7.11 5.28 -9.08
C ALA A 78 -5.77 5.60 -8.39
N ARG A 79 -4.84 4.64 -8.32
CA ARG A 79 -3.48 4.87 -7.79
C ARG A 79 -2.71 5.89 -8.60
N ALA A 80 -2.72 5.78 -9.95
CA ALA A 80 -2.04 6.74 -10.81
C ALA A 80 -2.58 8.17 -10.61
N HIS A 81 -3.91 8.33 -10.50
CA HIS A 81 -4.54 9.61 -10.20
C HIS A 81 -4.09 10.18 -8.85
N GLY A 82 -4.12 9.36 -7.80
CA GLY A 82 -3.68 9.76 -6.46
C GLY A 82 -2.20 10.15 -6.42
N VAL A 83 -1.33 9.43 -7.16
CA VAL A 83 0.08 9.79 -7.29
C VAL A 83 0.24 11.16 -7.95
N GLN A 84 -0.51 11.46 -9.01
CA GLN A 84 -0.48 12.80 -9.64
C GLN A 84 -0.91 13.89 -8.66
N ALA A 85 -1.94 13.65 -7.85
CA ALA A 85 -2.42 14.61 -6.87
C ALA A 85 -1.36 14.90 -5.79
N VAL A 86 -0.75 13.87 -5.18
CA VAL A 86 0.28 14.07 -4.15
C VAL A 86 1.56 14.68 -4.72
N LEU A 87 1.98 14.32 -5.93
CA LEU A 87 3.13 14.95 -6.59
C LEU A 87 2.87 16.43 -6.89
N SER A 88 1.64 16.79 -7.27
CA SER A 88 1.24 18.18 -7.46
C SER A 88 1.31 18.97 -6.15
N ALA A 89 0.89 18.39 -5.03
CA ALA A 89 0.98 19.00 -3.70
C ALA A 89 2.43 19.12 -3.20
N LEU A 90 3.32 18.25 -3.69
CA LEU A 90 4.75 18.22 -3.36
C LEU A 90 5.64 18.97 -4.36
N MET A 91 5.04 19.76 -5.27
CA MET A 91 5.83 20.57 -6.21
C MET A 91 6.90 21.40 -5.51
N GLY A 92 8.12 21.36 -6.06
CA GLY A 92 9.29 22.04 -5.49
C GLY A 92 10.19 21.13 -4.63
N VAL A 93 9.75 19.92 -4.28
CA VAL A 93 10.63 18.88 -3.72
C VAL A 93 11.23 18.08 -4.89
N PRO A 94 12.56 17.91 -4.96
CA PRO A 94 13.17 17.08 -6.01
C PRO A 94 12.62 15.65 -5.99
N GLY A 95 12.29 15.09 -7.17
CA GLY A 95 11.66 13.77 -7.28
C GLY A 95 12.44 12.62 -6.65
N GLU A 96 13.79 12.69 -6.65
CA GLU A 96 14.66 11.73 -5.96
C GLU A 96 14.55 11.81 -4.43
N ARG A 97 13.96 12.87 -3.88
CA ARG A 97 13.72 13.10 -2.44
C ARG A 97 12.27 12.93 -2.04
N VAL A 98 11.39 12.64 -3.00
CA VAL A 98 9.98 12.30 -2.75
C VAL A 98 9.84 10.78 -2.73
N TRP A 99 9.14 10.28 -1.71
CA TRP A 99 8.75 8.90 -1.60
C TRP A 99 7.25 8.76 -1.80
N LEU A 100 6.83 7.81 -2.62
CA LEU A 100 5.43 7.46 -2.84
C LEU A 100 5.11 6.20 -2.06
N ALA A 101 4.12 6.26 -1.18
CA ALA A 101 3.67 5.14 -0.38
C ALA A 101 2.21 4.80 -0.71
N ASN A 102 1.91 3.53 -0.91
CA ASN A 102 0.58 3.03 -1.26
C ASN A 102 0.09 2.04 -0.22
N THR A 103 -1.18 2.18 0.18
CA THR A 103 -1.90 1.20 0.98
C THR A 103 -3.33 1.02 0.46
N ASP A 104 -4.03 -0.01 0.91
CA ASP A 104 -5.40 -0.29 0.49
C ASP A 104 -6.42 0.18 1.54
N ALA A 105 -7.63 0.51 1.09
CA ALA A 105 -8.71 1.02 1.94
C ALA A 105 -9.23 0.00 2.98
N ASP A 106 -8.92 -1.28 2.83
CA ASP A 106 -9.25 -2.36 3.77
C ASP A 106 -8.08 -2.74 4.69
N SER A 107 -7.02 -1.93 4.69
CA SER A 107 -5.75 -2.21 5.36
C SER A 107 -5.46 -1.17 6.44
N ALA A 108 -4.91 -1.62 7.57
CA ALA A 108 -4.48 -0.76 8.68
C ALA A 108 -2.96 -0.81 8.80
N VAL A 109 -2.31 0.29 8.50
CA VAL A 109 -0.85 0.45 8.58
C VAL A 109 -0.42 0.64 10.04
N PRO A 110 0.75 0.11 10.47
CA PRO A 110 1.25 0.36 11.82
C PRO A 110 1.79 1.80 11.96
N PRO A 111 1.91 2.33 13.19
CA PRO A 111 2.36 3.71 13.41
C PRO A 111 3.71 4.06 12.76
N ASN A 112 4.62 3.09 12.65
CA ASN A 112 5.95 3.29 12.05
C ASN A 112 6.00 3.07 10.53
N TRP A 113 4.87 2.86 9.85
CA TRP A 113 4.86 2.41 8.44
C TRP A 113 5.57 3.39 7.49
N ILE A 114 5.32 4.69 7.62
CA ILE A 114 5.98 5.71 6.80
C ILE A 114 7.47 5.82 7.19
N VAL A 115 7.74 5.85 8.49
CA VAL A 115 9.12 5.98 9.02
C VAL A 115 10.01 4.82 8.55
N ALA A 116 9.52 3.58 8.64
CA ALA A 116 10.26 2.40 8.21
C ALA A 116 10.61 2.42 6.71
N GLN A 117 9.71 2.94 5.88
CA GLN A 117 9.98 3.12 4.45
C GLN A 117 11.07 4.18 4.21
N CYS A 118 11.01 5.31 4.92
CA CYS A 118 12.01 6.36 4.82
C CYS A 118 13.39 5.90 5.34
N GLU A 119 13.44 5.11 6.41
CA GLU A 119 14.67 4.50 6.92
C GLU A 119 15.30 3.58 5.89
N LEU A 120 14.50 2.70 5.26
CA LEU A 120 14.99 1.80 4.21
C LEU A 120 15.46 2.58 2.96
N ALA A 121 14.76 3.67 2.60
CA ALA A 121 15.17 4.57 1.54
C ALA A 121 16.50 5.27 1.83
N ALA A 122 16.74 5.66 3.10
CA ALA A 122 18.01 6.24 3.54
C ALA A 122 19.18 5.24 3.46
N GLU A 123 18.88 3.95 3.63
CA GLU A 123 19.84 2.84 3.43
C GLU A 123 20.06 2.48 1.95
N GLY A 124 19.47 3.24 1.02
CA GLY A 124 19.67 3.09 -0.42
C GLY A 124 18.63 2.21 -1.11
N ALA A 125 17.47 1.95 -0.52
CA ALA A 125 16.36 1.35 -1.25
C ALA A 125 15.71 2.39 -2.18
N ASP A 126 15.34 1.94 -3.38
CA ASP A 126 14.53 2.68 -4.33
C ASP A 126 13.06 2.24 -4.29
N VAL A 127 12.83 0.98 -3.91
CA VAL A 127 11.51 0.39 -3.77
C VAL A 127 11.43 -0.42 -2.47
N PHE A 128 10.37 -0.18 -1.70
CA PHE A 128 9.99 -0.94 -0.51
C PHE A 128 8.85 -1.89 -0.87
N VAL A 129 9.03 -3.17 -0.57
CA VAL A 129 7.99 -4.21 -0.66
C VAL A 129 7.68 -4.65 0.76
N GLY A 130 6.56 -4.15 1.30
CA GLY A 130 6.17 -4.43 2.67
C GLY A 130 5.43 -5.75 2.82
N THR A 131 5.50 -6.34 4.00
CA THR A 131 4.75 -7.54 4.36
C THR A 131 3.34 -7.17 4.79
N VAL A 132 2.36 -7.97 4.37
CA VAL A 132 0.97 -7.87 4.83
C VAL A 132 0.59 -9.09 5.66
N ARG A 133 -0.27 -8.87 6.64
CA ARG A 133 -0.85 -9.93 7.47
C ARG A 133 -2.37 -9.86 7.39
N PRO A 134 -3.07 -10.97 7.09
CA PRO A 134 -4.52 -10.97 7.07
C PRO A 134 -5.08 -10.79 8.49
N ASP A 135 -6.25 -10.19 8.59
CA ASP A 135 -6.97 -10.16 9.86
C ASP A 135 -7.35 -11.60 10.26
N PHE A 136 -6.79 -12.04 11.38
CA PHE A 136 -7.03 -13.41 11.86
C PHE A 136 -8.47 -13.62 12.35
N ALA A 137 -9.23 -12.55 12.59
CA ALA A 137 -10.65 -12.68 12.90
C ALA A 137 -11.43 -13.30 11.74
N ASP A 138 -11.02 -13.03 10.51
CA ASP A 138 -11.67 -13.52 9.29
C ASP A 138 -11.28 -14.96 8.93
N LEU A 139 -10.25 -15.52 9.58
CA LEU A 139 -9.68 -16.80 9.20
C LEU A 139 -10.08 -17.94 10.14
N SER A 140 -10.21 -19.16 9.59
CA SER A 140 -10.35 -20.39 10.37
C SER A 140 -9.10 -20.66 11.23
N ARG A 141 -9.25 -21.45 12.30
CA ARG A 141 -8.11 -21.86 13.16
C ARG A 141 -7.01 -22.56 12.36
N ARG A 142 -7.38 -23.35 11.36
CA ARG A 142 -6.45 -24.10 10.49
C ARG A 142 -5.67 -23.14 9.60
N HIS A 143 -6.35 -22.19 8.98
CA HIS A 143 -5.75 -21.18 8.13
C HIS A 143 -4.76 -20.29 8.91
N ARG A 144 -5.13 -19.82 10.11
CA ARG A 144 -4.24 -19.07 11.01
C ARG A 144 -2.98 -19.85 11.38
N ARG A 145 -3.11 -21.17 11.65
CA ARG A 145 -1.96 -22.03 11.93
C ARG A 145 -1.05 -22.13 10.73
N HIS A 146 -1.60 -22.37 9.53
CA HIS A 146 -0.84 -22.43 8.29
C HIS A 146 -0.09 -21.14 8.04
N TRP A 147 -0.76 -20.00 8.15
CA TRP A 147 -0.13 -18.69 7.95
C TRP A 147 1.08 -18.50 8.89
N ARG A 148 0.92 -18.81 10.19
CA ARG A 148 2.01 -18.73 11.18
C ARG A 148 3.16 -19.69 10.91
N GLN A 149 2.94 -20.78 10.21
CA GLN A 149 3.96 -21.76 9.85
C GLN A 149 4.74 -21.36 8.58
N THR A 150 4.22 -20.45 7.78
CA THR A 150 4.80 -20.02 6.51
C THR A 150 5.32 -18.58 6.52
N HIS A 151 5.04 -17.82 7.60
CA HIS A 151 5.44 -16.42 7.75
C HIS A 151 6.25 -16.25 9.04
N PHE A 152 7.52 -15.94 8.87
CA PHE A 152 8.45 -15.78 9.98
C PHE A 152 8.92 -14.33 10.05
N ARG A 153 8.83 -13.74 11.24
CA ARG A 153 9.31 -12.38 11.49
C ARG A 153 10.82 -12.29 11.23
N GLY A 154 11.26 -11.22 10.58
CA GLY A 154 12.64 -11.03 10.14
C GLY A 154 12.99 -11.76 8.85
N SER A 155 11.98 -12.39 8.19
CA SER A 155 12.16 -13.09 6.91
C SER A 155 11.02 -12.73 5.95
N PRO A 156 11.00 -11.49 5.43
CA PRO A 156 9.94 -11.04 4.52
C PRO A 156 9.95 -11.91 3.25
N ASN A 157 8.77 -12.33 2.81
CA ASN A 157 8.62 -13.24 1.68
C ASN A 157 8.84 -12.57 0.31
N GLY A 158 8.88 -11.23 0.27
CA GLY A 158 9.07 -10.45 -0.96
C GLY A 158 7.89 -10.46 -1.92
N HIS A 159 6.72 -10.94 -1.48
CA HIS A 159 5.49 -10.82 -2.27
C HIS A 159 5.10 -9.34 -2.38
N ILE A 160 4.75 -8.92 -3.59
CA ILE A 160 4.35 -7.56 -3.86
C ILE A 160 2.86 -7.41 -3.54
N HIS A 161 2.54 -6.40 -2.75
CA HIS A 161 1.16 -6.07 -2.36
C HIS A 161 0.98 -4.55 -2.42
N GLY A 162 0.01 -4.08 -3.17
CA GLY A 162 -0.38 -2.67 -3.21
C GLY A 162 -0.75 -2.09 -1.84
N ALA A 163 -1.19 -2.96 -0.92
CA ALA A 163 -1.47 -2.61 0.48
C ALA A 163 -0.22 -2.16 1.28
N SER A 164 1.00 -2.44 0.82
CA SER A 164 2.24 -2.00 1.46
C SER A 164 3.38 -1.90 0.43
N LEU A 165 3.29 -0.90 -0.43
CA LEU A 165 4.27 -0.63 -1.48
C LEU A 165 4.76 0.80 -1.41
N GLY A 166 6.08 0.99 -1.45
CA GLY A 166 6.68 2.31 -1.54
C GLY A 166 7.78 2.39 -2.57
N MET A 167 7.99 3.59 -3.14
CA MET A 167 9.11 3.82 -4.05
C MET A 167 9.44 5.30 -4.20
N ARG A 168 10.66 5.60 -4.66
CA ARG A 168 11.06 6.96 -5.02
C ARG A 168 10.24 7.44 -6.22
N ALA A 169 9.81 8.71 -6.19
CA ALA A 169 9.01 9.28 -7.27
C ALA A 169 9.74 9.23 -8.63
N GLY A 170 11.05 9.50 -8.65
CA GLY A 170 11.83 9.38 -9.89
C GLY A 170 11.88 7.95 -10.45
N VAL A 171 11.88 6.93 -9.58
CA VAL A 171 11.80 5.51 -10.02
C VAL A 171 10.40 5.18 -10.54
N TYR A 172 9.35 5.68 -9.86
CA TYR A 172 7.97 5.54 -10.31
C TYR A 172 7.78 6.10 -11.72
N GLU A 173 8.26 7.32 -11.97
CA GLU A 173 8.18 7.98 -13.28
C GLU A 173 8.98 7.23 -14.35
N ALA A 174 10.23 6.85 -14.04
CA ALA A 174 11.08 6.09 -14.96
C ALA A 174 10.49 4.72 -15.30
N ALA A 175 9.80 4.07 -14.37
CA ALA A 175 9.11 2.79 -14.57
C ALA A 175 7.76 2.95 -15.31
N GLY A 176 7.33 4.17 -15.65
CA GLY A 176 6.09 4.46 -16.39
C GLY A 176 4.83 4.49 -15.51
N GLY A 177 4.96 4.47 -14.19
CA GLY A 177 3.85 4.56 -13.25
C GLY A 177 2.93 3.34 -13.22
N PHE A 178 1.79 3.45 -12.54
CA PHE A 178 0.78 2.41 -12.51
C PHE A 178 0.04 2.28 -13.84
N ASP A 179 -0.10 1.06 -14.34
CA ASP A 179 -0.87 0.76 -15.53
C ASP A 179 -2.38 0.83 -15.24
N ALA A 180 -3.14 1.18 -16.28
CA ALA A 180 -4.61 1.23 -16.24
C ALA A 180 -5.22 -0.18 -16.40
N ILE A 181 -4.82 -1.12 -15.53
CA ILE A 181 -5.27 -2.51 -15.52
C ILE A 181 -6.04 -2.83 -14.24
N GLU A 182 -6.78 -3.92 -14.26
CA GLU A 182 -7.66 -4.32 -13.14
C GLU A 182 -6.90 -5.04 -12.02
N GLU A 183 -5.78 -5.71 -12.34
CA GLU A 183 -5.01 -6.54 -11.42
C GLU A 183 -3.51 -6.49 -11.71
N HIS A 184 -2.69 -6.68 -10.67
CA HIS A 184 -1.23 -6.80 -10.76
C HIS A 184 -0.50 -5.55 -11.25
N GLU A 185 -1.13 -4.39 -11.17
CA GLU A 185 -0.52 -3.10 -11.49
C GLU A 185 0.71 -2.80 -10.63
N ASP A 186 0.68 -3.26 -9.36
CA ASP A 186 1.76 -3.17 -8.40
C ASP A 186 2.93 -4.09 -8.76
N VAL A 187 2.65 -5.34 -9.14
CA VAL A 187 3.66 -6.31 -9.56
C VAL A 187 4.38 -5.83 -10.81
N LEU A 188 3.63 -5.42 -11.83
CA LEU A 188 4.21 -4.92 -13.09
C LEU A 188 5.06 -3.66 -12.88
N LEU A 189 4.62 -2.75 -12.03
CA LEU A 189 5.39 -1.55 -11.70
C LEU A 189 6.73 -1.91 -11.05
N VAL A 190 6.72 -2.82 -10.05
CA VAL A 190 7.95 -3.25 -9.38
C VAL A 190 8.86 -4.03 -10.33
N GLU A 191 8.32 -4.85 -11.23
CA GLU A 191 9.12 -5.57 -12.23
C GLU A 191 9.80 -4.62 -13.21
N ARG A 192 9.11 -3.57 -13.67
CA ARG A 192 9.72 -2.50 -14.49
C ARG A 192 10.81 -1.75 -13.73
N ALA A 193 10.57 -1.41 -12.47
CA ALA A 193 11.59 -0.78 -11.63
C ALA A 193 12.84 -1.67 -11.48
N ARG A 194 12.66 -2.98 -11.26
CA ARG A 194 13.77 -3.96 -11.24
C ARG A 194 14.54 -4.01 -12.56
N ALA A 195 13.83 -3.99 -13.68
CA ALA A 195 14.46 -4.00 -15.01
C ALA A 195 15.29 -2.73 -15.28
N LEU A 196 14.96 -1.62 -14.64
CA LEU A 196 15.74 -0.38 -14.65
C LEU A 196 16.92 -0.37 -13.68
N GLY A 197 17.11 -1.43 -12.89
CA GLY A 197 18.20 -1.55 -11.92
C GLY A 197 17.88 -0.92 -10.55
N ALA A 198 16.62 -0.62 -10.25
CA ALA A 198 16.22 -0.07 -8.96
C ALA A 198 16.49 -1.06 -7.82
N ALA A 199 16.96 -0.55 -6.67
CA ALA A 199 17.22 -1.32 -5.47
C ALA A 199 15.90 -1.67 -4.76
N VAL A 200 15.32 -2.84 -5.07
CA VAL A 200 14.08 -3.34 -4.46
C VAL A 200 14.42 -4.09 -3.17
N ARG A 201 13.83 -3.67 -2.05
CA ARG A 201 14.02 -4.31 -0.75
C ARG A 201 12.69 -4.71 -0.12
N ALA A 202 12.61 -5.96 0.33
CA ALA A 202 11.48 -6.46 1.13
C ALA A 202 11.73 -6.20 2.62
N SER A 203 10.67 -5.88 3.37
CA SER A 203 10.74 -5.67 4.81
C SER A 203 9.43 -6.04 5.51
N ASP A 204 9.55 -6.59 6.71
CA ASP A 204 8.45 -6.85 7.65
C ASP A 204 8.52 -5.97 8.91
N SER A 205 9.37 -4.93 8.91
CA SER A 205 9.54 -4.00 10.03
C SER A 205 8.28 -3.17 10.32
N ALA A 206 7.40 -3.05 9.32
CA ALA A 206 6.12 -2.34 9.38
C ALA A 206 5.03 -3.17 8.69
N GLU A 207 4.75 -4.36 9.25
CA GLU A 207 3.74 -5.29 8.73
C GLU A 207 2.35 -4.65 8.75
N VAL A 208 1.69 -4.61 7.60
CA VAL A 208 0.34 -4.04 7.44
C VAL A 208 -0.71 -5.10 7.71
N LEU A 209 -1.71 -4.75 8.53
CA LEU A 209 -2.90 -5.59 8.77
C LEU A 209 -3.90 -5.33 7.65
N THR A 210 -4.19 -6.33 6.82
CA THR A 210 -5.19 -6.24 5.75
C THR A 210 -6.39 -7.14 6.02
N SER A 211 -7.50 -6.94 5.31
CA SER A 211 -8.67 -7.81 5.39
C SER A 211 -8.31 -9.28 5.10
N GLY A 212 -8.84 -10.19 5.90
CA GLY A 212 -8.75 -11.63 5.69
C GLY A 212 -9.91 -12.23 4.89
N ARG A 213 -10.76 -11.39 4.27
CA ARG A 213 -11.92 -11.82 3.48
C ARG A 213 -11.51 -12.72 2.31
N PHE A 214 -12.39 -13.67 1.95
CA PHE A 214 -12.19 -14.58 0.80
C PHE A 214 -12.81 -14.06 -0.50
N VAL A 215 -13.57 -12.98 -0.42
CA VAL A 215 -14.18 -12.31 -1.57
C VAL A 215 -13.61 -10.90 -1.64
N GLY A 216 -12.81 -10.64 -2.65
CA GLY A 216 -12.19 -9.35 -2.92
C GLY A 216 -12.79 -8.69 -4.16
N ARG A 217 -12.33 -7.47 -4.46
CA ARG A 217 -12.74 -6.70 -5.65
C ARG A 217 -12.11 -7.28 -6.92
N THR A 218 -10.91 -7.85 -6.80
CA THR A 218 -10.15 -8.43 -7.89
C THR A 218 -10.04 -9.95 -7.72
N PRO A 219 -10.34 -10.76 -8.72
CA PRO A 219 -10.31 -12.23 -8.63
C PRO A 219 -8.94 -12.80 -8.26
N GLY A 220 -7.84 -12.25 -8.81
CA GLY A 220 -6.44 -12.65 -8.55
C GLY A 220 -5.77 -11.93 -7.39
N GLY A 221 -6.48 -11.02 -6.69
CA GLY A 221 -5.94 -10.29 -5.54
C GLY A 221 -5.74 -11.15 -4.29
N TYR A 222 -5.36 -10.51 -3.16
CA TYR A 222 -5.03 -11.19 -1.90
C TYR A 222 -6.17 -12.08 -1.38
N ALA A 223 -7.44 -11.65 -1.50
CA ALA A 223 -8.61 -12.45 -1.15
C ALA A 223 -8.70 -13.77 -1.95
N GLY A 224 -8.35 -13.73 -3.25
CA GLY A 224 -8.26 -14.91 -4.11
C GLY A 224 -7.18 -15.88 -3.64
N HIS A 225 -6.02 -15.37 -3.27
CA HIS A 225 -4.93 -16.16 -2.69
C HIS A 225 -5.34 -16.84 -1.37
N LEU A 226 -5.98 -16.12 -0.46
CA LEU A 226 -6.48 -16.69 0.81
C LEU A 226 -7.53 -17.78 0.55
N ARG A 227 -8.43 -17.58 -0.39
CA ARG A 227 -9.44 -18.57 -0.78
C ARG A 227 -8.80 -19.85 -1.33
N GLU A 228 -7.80 -19.73 -2.19
CA GLU A 228 -7.09 -20.89 -2.72
C GLU A 228 -6.34 -21.65 -1.63
N GLN A 229 -5.66 -20.95 -0.73
CA GLN A 229 -5.04 -21.57 0.44
C GLN A 229 -6.06 -22.32 1.31
N ALA A 230 -7.25 -21.74 1.54
CA ALA A 230 -8.29 -22.40 2.31
C ALA A 230 -8.73 -23.72 1.66
N ARG A 231 -8.97 -23.73 0.34
CA ARG A 231 -9.30 -24.94 -0.44
C ARG A 231 -8.22 -26.01 -0.33
N MET A 232 -6.94 -25.63 -0.49
CA MET A 232 -5.83 -26.57 -0.36
C MET A 232 -5.73 -27.16 1.07
N LEU A 233 -6.02 -26.37 2.08
CA LEU A 233 -6.02 -26.84 3.45
C LEU A 233 -7.19 -27.78 3.74
N GLU A 234 -8.36 -27.57 3.17
CA GLU A 234 -9.52 -28.45 3.29
C GLU A 234 -9.29 -29.80 2.60
N ALA A 235 -8.70 -29.79 1.39
CA ALA A 235 -8.39 -31.00 0.62
C ALA A 235 -7.38 -31.92 1.29
N ARG A 236 -6.59 -31.42 2.27
CA ARG A 236 -5.61 -32.18 3.05
C ARG A 236 -6.15 -32.64 4.43
N ALA A 237 -7.45 -32.53 4.65
CA ALA A 237 -8.11 -32.91 5.90
C ALA A 237 -8.65 -34.32 5.87
#